data_e8cb56143ebfefcc3dec9110375751cf
#
_entry.id   e8cb56143ebfefcc3dec9110375751cf
#
_cell.length_a   1.000
_cell.length_b   1.000
_cell.length_c   1.000
_cell.angle_alpha   90.00
_cell.angle_beta   90.00
_cell.angle_gamma   90.00
#
_symmetry.space_group_name_H-M   'P 1'
#
loop_
_entity.id
_entity.type
_entity.pdbx_description
1 polymer ?
#
loop_
_entity_poly.entity_id
_entity_poly.type
_entity_poly.pdbx_seq_one_letter_code
_entity_poly.pdbx_strand_id
1 'polypeptide(L)'
;MKLSVGIITYNEEKNLSRTLDSILEMANEIIIVDSGSTDRTLEIANQYNASIYSEEWKGYGLQKNSVIDKCVGEWILLIDA
;
A
#
# COMPACT_ATOMS: atom_id res chain seq x y z
N MET A 1 19.15 5.97 4.54
CA MET A 1 18.10 5.14 5.18
C MET A 1 16.96 4.94 4.20
N LYS A 2 16.52 3.70 4.02
CA LYS A 2 15.41 3.41 3.12
C LYS A 2 14.14 3.16 3.90
N LEU A 3 13.07 3.83 3.51
CA LEU A 3 11.76 3.65 4.11
C LEU A 3 10.82 2.99 3.09
N SER A 4 10.27 1.84 3.47
CA SER A 4 9.18 1.21 2.74
C SER A 4 7.87 1.61 3.41
N VAL A 5 6.89 2.06 2.62
CA VAL A 5 5.56 2.32 3.14
C VAL A 5 4.64 1.24 2.60
N GLY A 6 4.01 0.52 3.52
CA GLY A 6 3.10 -0.57 3.17
C GLY A 6 1.66 -0.19 3.46
N ILE A 7 0.77 -0.45 2.52
CA ILE A 7 -0.63 -0.08 2.62
C ILE A 7 -1.51 -1.26 2.22
N ILE A 8 -2.52 -1.53 3.05
CA ILE A 8 -3.56 -2.49 2.73
C ILE A 8 -4.74 -1.71 2.17
N THR A 9 -5.28 -2.13 1.04
CA THR A 9 -6.39 -1.41 0.42
C THR A 9 -7.56 -2.33 0.06
N TYR A 10 -8.75 -1.76 0.12
CA TYR A 10 -9.96 -2.33 -0.47
C TYR A 10 -10.97 -1.20 -0.68
N ASN A 11 -11.21 -0.85 -1.95
CA ASN A 11 -12.15 0.21 -2.32
C ASN A 11 -11.88 1.53 -1.59
N GLU A 12 -10.67 2.05 -1.73
CA GLU A 12 -10.20 3.25 -1.05
C GLU A 12 -10.02 4.45 -2.00
N GLU A 13 -10.76 4.48 -3.13
CA GLU A 13 -10.55 5.54 -4.12
C GLU A 13 -10.74 6.95 -3.55
N LYS A 14 -11.57 7.11 -2.52
CA LYS A 14 -11.82 8.42 -1.93
C LYS A 14 -10.67 8.95 -1.08
N ASN A 15 -9.87 8.05 -0.51
CA ASN A 15 -8.86 8.42 0.48
C ASN A 15 -7.43 8.12 0.04
N LEU A 16 -7.24 7.24 -0.92
CA LEU A 16 -5.91 6.75 -1.26
C LEU A 16 -4.98 7.85 -1.76
N SER A 17 -5.45 8.74 -2.63
CA SER A 17 -4.62 9.83 -3.13
C SER A 17 -4.08 10.70 -2.01
N ARG A 18 -4.94 11.06 -1.06
CA ARG A 18 -4.53 11.88 0.07
C ARG A 18 -3.50 11.16 0.93
N THR A 19 -3.71 9.86 1.17
CA THR A 19 -2.78 9.05 1.92
C THR A 19 -1.43 8.99 1.21
N LEU A 20 -1.43 8.73 -0.08
CA LEU A 20 -0.20 8.64 -0.86
C LEU A 20 0.52 9.98 -0.95
N ASP A 21 -0.22 11.07 -1.12
CA ASP A 21 0.38 12.41 -1.14
C ASP A 21 1.12 12.71 0.15
N SER A 22 0.59 12.25 1.28
CA SER A 22 1.18 12.54 2.58
C SER A 22 2.51 11.85 2.83
N ILE A 23 2.77 10.73 2.14
CA ILE A 23 4.00 9.95 2.37
C ILE A 23 4.95 9.96 1.17
N LEU A 24 4.55 10.58 0.07
CA LEU A 24 5.26 10.46 -1.19
C LEU A 24 6.73 10.90 -1.10
N GLU A 25 6.99 12.01 -0.41
CA GLU A 25 8.35 12.55 -0.33
C GLU A 25 9.27 11.73 0.56
N MET A 26 8.73 11.05 1.58
CA MET A 26 9.56 10.30 2.50
C MET A 26 9.73 8.84 2.12
N ALA A 27 8.85 8.29 1.29
CA ALA A 27 8.88 6.88 0.95
C ALA A 27 9.90 6.60 -0.14
N ASN A 28 10.77 5.61 0.09
CA ASN A 28 11.67 5.12 -0.94
C ASN A 28 10.98 4.07 -1.81
N GLU A 29 10.01 3.36 -1.24
CA GLU A 29 9.17 2.45 -2.00
C GLU A 29 7.78 2.43 -1.36
N ILE A 30 6.77 2.19 -2.18
CA ILE A 30 5.40 2.05 -1.72
C ILE A 30 4.89 0.67 -2.15
N ILE A 31 4.48 -0.13 -1.18
CA ILE A 31 3.94 -1.46 -1.41
C ILE A 31 2.45 -1.45 -1.06
N ILE A 32 1.62 -1.85 -2.00
CA ILE A 32 0.18 -1.94 -1.78
C ILE A 32 -0.26 -3.39 -1.96
N VAL A 33 -0.95 -3.91 -0.96
CA VAL A 33 -1.62 -5.21 -1.07
C VAL A 33 -3.11 -4.94 -1.09
N ASP A 34 -3.74 -5.21 -2.22
CA ASP A 34 -5.13 -4.92 -2.48
C ASP A 34 -5.97 -6.20 -2.42
N SER A 35 -7.14 -6.12 -1.80
CA SER A 35 -8.01 -7.26 -1.58
C SER A 35 -9.14 -7.39 -2.62
N GLY A 36 -8.89 -6.91 -3.82
CA GLY A 36 -9.87 -7.05 -4.90
C GLY A 36 -10.76 -5.84 -5.08
N SER A 37 -10.19 -4.64 -5.02
CA SER A 37 -10.94 -3.40 -5.24
C SER A 37 -11.66 -3.41 -6.58
N THR A 38 -12.89 -2.93 -6.58
CA THR A 38 -13.72 -2.80 -7.78
C THR A 38 -13.89 -1.35 -8.21
N ASP A 39 -13.36 -0.42 -7.44
CA ASP A 39 -13.38 1.01 -7.76
C ASP A 39 -12.04 1.44 -8.41
N ARG A 40 -11.70 2.71 -8.35
CA ARG A 40 -10.50 3.25 -8.98
C ARG A 40 -9.24 3.15 -8.12
N THR A 41 -9.27 2.39 -7.04
CA THR A 41 -8.14 2.26 -6.11
C THR A 41 -6.85 1.88 -6.82
N LEU A 42 -6.88 0.84 -7.65
CA LEU A 42 -5.68 0.36 -8.34
C LEU A 42 -5.16 1.36 -9.36
N GLU A 43 -6.07 2.05 -10.04
CA GLU A 43 -5.70 3.09 -10.99
C GLU A 43 -4.96 4.24 -10.28
N ILE A 44 -5.46 4.66 -9.14
CA ILE A 44 -4.83 5.72 -8.34
C ILE A 44 -3.46 5.26 -7.84
N ALA A 45 -3.37 4.05 -7.30
CA ALA A 45 -2.10 3.50 -6.80
C ALA A 45 -1.06 3.46 -7.90
N ASN A 46 -1.46 3.10 -9.11
CA ASN A 46 -0.55 3.01 -10.25
C ASN A 46 0.03 4.37 -10.63
N GLN A 47 -0.70 5.44 -10.41
CA GLN A 47 -0.23 6.80 -10.69
C GLN A 47 0.91 7.24 -9.76
N TYR A 48 1.07 6.59 -8.63
CA TYR A 48 2.09 6.91 -7.64
C TYR A 48 3.31 6.00 -7.71
N ASN A 49 3.41 5.18 -8.74
CA ASN A 49 4.52 4.24 -8.90
C ASN A 49 4.61 3.21 -7.79
N ALA A 50 3.48 2.88 -7.19
CA ALA A 50 3.44 1.86 -6.14
C ALA A 50 3.56 0.47 -6.75
N SER A 51 4.19 -0.44 -6.01
CA SER A 51 4.18 -1.86 -6.34
C SER A 51 2.89 -2.46 -5.79
N ILE A 52 2.05 -2.96 -6.66
CA ILE A 52 0.70 -3.40 -6.30
C ILE A 52 0.61 -4.92 -6.40
N TYR A 53 0.10 -5.54 -5.33
CA TYR A 53 -0.14 -6.97 -5.27
C TYR A 53 -1.60 -7.21 -4.93
N SER A 54 -2.28 -8.05 -5.70
CA SER A 54 -3.68 -8.40 -5.43
C SER A 54 -3.72 -9.72 -4.69
N GLU A 55 -4.29 -9.72 -3.50
CA GLU A 55 -4.39 -10.92 -2.66
C GLU A 55 -5.74 -10.98 -1.99
N GLU A 56 -6.26 -12.18 -1.79
CA GLU A 56 -7.50 -12.35 -1.06
C GLU A 56 -7.37 -11.86 0.38
N TRP A 57 -8.46 -11.38 0.93
CA TRP A 57 -8.47 -10.95 2.31
C TRP A 57 -8.27 -12.15 3.25
N LYS A 58 -7.27 -12.07 4.09
CA LYS A 58 -6.89 -13.14 5.03
C LYS A 58 -6.97 -12.70 6.49
N GLY A 59 -7.51 -11.52 6.74
CA GLY A 59 -7.50 -10.89 8.06
C GLY A 59 -6.34 -9.92 8.20
N TYR A 60 -6.46 -8.98 9.11
CA TYR A 60 -5.49 -7.89 9.24
C TYR A 60 -4.07 -8.38 9.50
N GLY A 61 -3.90 -9.36 10.39
CA GLY A 61 -2.56 -9.84 10.73
C GLY A 61 -1.84 -10.46 9.55
N LEU A 62 -2.50 -11.38 8.85
CA LEU A 62 -1.89 -12.05 7.70
C LEU A 62 -1.69 -11.08 6.53
N GLN A 63 -2.61 -10.16 6.34
CA GLN A 63 -2.50 -9.18 5.28
C GLN A 63 -1.32 -8.23 5.52
N LYS A 64 -1.13 -7.78 6.75
CA LYS A 64 0.00 -6.93 7.10
C LYS A 64 1.33 -7.67 6.99
N ASN A 65 1.36 -8.95 7.38
CA ASN A 65 2.56 -9.77 7.19
C ASN A 65 2.91 -9.90 5.70
N SER A 66 1.91 -10.04 4.85
CA SER A 66 2.13 -10.11 3.41
C SER A 66 2.77 -8.83 2.89
N VAL A 67 2.32 -7.67 3.38
CA VAL A 67 2.93 -6.39 3.02
C VAL A 67 4.38 -6.34 3.48
N ILE A 68 4.64 -6.71 4.74
CA ILE A 68 5.99 -6.67 5.30
C ILE A 68 6.95 -7.55 4.50
N ASP A 69 6.50 -8.73 4.10
CA ASP A 69 7.33 -9.66 3.33
C ASP A 69 7.79 -9.07 1.99
N LYS A 70 7.05 -8.12 1.44
CA LYS A 70 7.35 -7.51 0.15
C LYS A 70 8.19 -6.24 0.28
N CYS A 71 8.33 -5.71 1.49
CA CYS A 71 9.09 -4.49 1.72
C CYS A 71 10.59 -4.80 1.81
N VAL A 72 11.39 -3.97 1.17
CA VAL A 72 12.86 -4.15 1.16
C VAL A 72 13.62 -3.05 1.88
N GLY A 73 12.92 -2.04 2.40
CA GLY A 73 13.55 -0.95 3.13
C GLY A 73 14.04 -1.37 4.52
N GLU A 74 14.94 -0.60 5.08
CA GLU A 74 15.44 -0.81 6.44
C GLU A 74 14.36 -0.48 7.47
N TRP A 75 13.46 0.42 7.12
CA TRP A 75 12.35 0.84 7.95
C TRP A 75 11.05 0.59 7.20
N ILE A 76 10.03 0.15 7.91
CA ILE A 76 8.72 -0.14 7.34
C ILE A 76 7.67 0.64 8.11
N LEU A 77 6.90 1.45 7.38
CA LEU A 77 5.74 2.14 7.93
C LEU A 77 4.49 1.50 7.35
N LEU A 78 3.65 0.95 8.21
CA LEU A 78 2.38 0.36 7.79
C LEU A 78 1.26 1.34 8.09
N ILE A 79 0.47 1.66 7.09
CA ILE A 79 -0.67 2.56 7.25
C ILE A 79 -1.91 1.97 6.60
N ASP A 80 -3.07 2.39 7.09
CA ASP A 80 -4.36 2.06 6.51
C ASP A 80 -4.80 3.23 5.64
N ALA A 81 -5.30 2.92 4.46
CA ALA A 81 -5.78 3.96 3.55
C ALA A 81 -7.18 4.42 3.91
#